data_c563daa9edcb8544b5086b51a909b63b
#
_entry.id   c563daa9edcb8544b5086b51a909b63b
#
_cell.length_a   1.000
_cell.length_b   1.000
_cell.length_c   1.000
_cell.angle_alpha   90.00
_cell.angle_beta   90.00
_cell.angle_gamma   90.00
#
_symmetry.space_group_name_H-M   'P 1'
#
loop_
_entity.id
_entity.type
_entity.pdbx_description
1 polymer ?
#
loop_
_entity_poly.entity_id
_entity_poly.type
_entity_poly.pdbx_seq_one_letter_code
_entity_poly.pdbx_strand_id
1 'polypeptide(L)'
;MQQEEDDYFQSEEFLDILGRYEQAMSTGRTPYMDSDELVDVADYYMSQGKHQEARTATELALDLHPDAEDPVTMMADIMFETHRWQDSILWLNRVLDNDPFDVQAWLNLADAQLQCEQFAEALDSAEYTLAIKPDNAQALLQKAYAMSRQDRFQEASEVFDQYLKRCPDDELALYHAAFNLCFLERFQEANDMLIKAEEISDGLSPEHLNICLQRSYTEARIGNMEEALDALERSKDFQDPDTNVDYNLLAGHIYLLFQYREKALECFSEALSTSQDHIHTMRTIAQVFMDCQDYLTATKILLEIEELIKRPEYDEARADIIKVICPAQAYCYYQTGLRAEFLHYLQMAVILNPKDTQIFFRDIFPREARVEDYLYYAERLD
;
A
#
# COMPACT_ATOMS: atom_id res chain seq x y z
N MET A 1 -27.24 18.12 7.87
CA MET A 1 -26.78 17.05 8.76
C MET A 1 -25.85 17.64 9.84
N GLN A 2 -24.60 18.00 9.57
CA GLN A 2 -23.65 18.47 10.61
C GLN A 2 -24.19 19.66 11.45
N GLN A 3 -24.93 20.59 10.86
CA GLN A 3 -25.54 21.73 11.55
C GLN A 3 -26.77 21.33 12.41
N GLU A 4 -27.49 20.29 12.03
CA GLU A 4 -28.63 19.74 12.79
C GLU A 4 -28.17 18.87 13.96
N GLU A 5 -27.05 18.15 13.79
CA GLU A 5 -26.38 17.37 14.87
C GLU A 5 -25.76 18.34 15.92
N ASP A 6 -25.09 19.40 15.48
CA ASP A 6 -24.55 20.43 16.38
C ASP A 6 -25.66 21.13 17.18
N ASP A 7 -26.84 21.38 16.58
CA ASP A 7 -28.00 21.94 17.26
C ASP A 7 -28.60 20.95 18.27
N TYR A 8 -28.61 19.62 17.94
CA TYR A 8 -29.08 18.59 18.87
C TYR A 8 -28.18 18.47 20.10
N PHE A 9 -26.86 18.44 19.94
CA PHE A 9 -25.91 18.35 21.05
C PHE A 9 -25.90 19.58 21.98
N GLN A 10 -26.56 20.68 21.57
CA GLN A 10 -26.78 21.88 22.40
C GLN A 10 -28.18 21.91 23.03
N SER A 11 -29.04 20.96 22.75
CA SER A 11 -30.40 20.90 23.29
C SER A 11 -30.41 20.61 24.79
N GLU A 12 -31.43 21.11 25.51
CA GLU A 12 -31.62 20.82 26.94
C GLU A 12 -31.81 19.31 27.17
N GLU A 13 -32.42 18.58 26.22
CA GLU A 13 -32.66 17.16 26.27
C GLU A 13 -31.33 16.40 26.24
N PHE A 14 -30.46 16.66 25.27
CA PHE A 14 -29.16 15.99 25.20
C PHE A 14 -28.26 16.35 26.38
N LEU A 15 -28.24 17.60 26.82
CA LEU A 15 -27.43 18.02 27.97
C LEU A 15 -27.86 17.34 29.27
N ASP A 16 -29.15 16.99 29.45
CA ASP A 16 -29.61 16.19 30.57
C ASP A 16 -29.10 14.73 30.45
N ILE A 17 -29.14 14.13 29.25
CA ILE A 17 -28.61 12.79 28.97
C ILE A 17 -27.12 12.75 29.32
N LEU A 18 -26.33 13.68 28.76
CA LEU A 18 -24.90 13.77 29.00
C LEU A 18 -24.57 13.98 30.48
N GLY A 19 -25.31 14.85 31.17
CA GLY A 19 -25.14 15.10 32.61
C GLY A 19 -25.40 13.86 33.46
N ARG A 20 -26.44 13.07 33.16
CA ARG A 20 -26.73 11.80 33.83
C ARG A 20 -25.60 10.78 33.60
N TYR A 21 -25.11 10.67 32.40
CA TYR A 21 -23.99 9.79 32.04
C TYR A 21 -22.71 10.18 32.82
N GLU A 22 -22.28 11.45 32.74
CA GLU A 22 -21.05 11.94 33.38
C GLU A 22 -21.11 11.81 34.91
N GLN A 23 -22.28 12.11 35.52
CA GLN A 23 -22.49 11.92 36.95
C GLN A 23 -22.37 10.45 37.36
N ALA A 24 -22.93 9.56 36.57
CA ALA A 24 -22.86 8.10 36.86
C ALA A 24 -21.40 7.63 36.74
N MET A 25 -20.69 7.99 35.70
CA MET A 25 -19.28 7.62 35.49
C MET A 25 -18.38 8.16 36.60
N SER A 26 -18.61 9.42 37.06
CA SER A 26 -17.84 10.02 38.15
C SER A 26 -18.04 9.36 39.50
N THR A 27 -19.20 8.77 39.72
CA THR A 27 -19.56 8.09 41.01
C THR A 27 -19.28 6.58 40.96
N GLY A 28 -18.84 6.04 39.81
CA GLY A 28 -18.63 4.60 39.63
C GLY A 28 -19.92 3.78 39.64
N ARG A 29 -21.05 4.40 39.34
CA ARG A 29 -22.37 3.73 39.28
C ARG A 29 -22.71 3.49 37.81
N THR A 30 -23.27 2.34 37.50
CA THR A 30 -23.85 2.08 36.20
C THR A 30 -25.09 2.94 36.00
N PRO A 31 -25.18 3.84 35.03
CA PRO A 31 -26.38 4.60 34.76
C PRO A 31 -27.49 3.67 34.25
N TYR A 32 -28.74 3.96 34.61
CA TYR A 32 -29.88 3.39 33.91
C TYR A 32 -30.20 4.32 32.72
N MET A 33 -29.72 3.91 31.54
CA MET A 33 -29.88 4.68 30.27
C MET A 33 -30.26 3.72 29.14
N ASP A 34 -31.04 4.21 28.21
CA ASP A 34 -31.40 3.43 27.01
C ASP A 34 -30.24 3.34 26.03
N SER A 35 -30.31 2.40 25.10
CA SER A 35 -29.28 2.19 24.06
C SER A 35 -29.01 3.46 23.26
N ASP A 36 -30.07 4.11 22.80
CA ASP A 36 -29.99 5.29 21.97
C ASP A 36 -29.34 6.48 22.71
N GLU A 37 -29.69 6.68 24.00
CA GLU A 37 -29.07 7.69 24.85
C GLU A 37 -27.55 7.51 24.98
N LEU A 38 -27.10 6.26 25.10
CA LEU A 38 -25.66 5.94 25.21
C LEU A 38 -24.92 6.07 23.88
N VAL A 39 -25.59 5.76 22.78
CA VAL A 39 -25.06 5.97 21.42
C VAL A 39 -24.95 7.47 21.13
N ASP A 40 -25.96 8.29 21.48
CA ASP A 40 -25.89 9.75 21.35
C ASP A 40 -24.72 10.35 22.14
N VAL A 41 -24.46 9.85 23.35
CA VAL A 41 -23.29 10.25 24.16
C VAL A 41 -21.99 9.85 23.48
N ALA A 42 -21.91 8.64 22.88
CA ALA A 42 -20.75 8.19 22.17
C ALA A 42 -20.49 9.05 20.92
N ASP A 43 -21.52 9.34 20.15
CA ASP A 43 -21.45 10.18 18.94
C ASP A 43 -21.00 11.61 19.28
N TYR A 44 -21.54 12.19 20.35
CA TYR A 44 -21.05 13.48 20.87
C TYR A 44 -19.55 13.44 21.18
N TYR A 45 -19.07 12.40 21.85
CA TYR A 45 -17.63 12.28 22.14
C TYR A 45 -16.80 12.06 20.87
N MET A 46 -17.33 11.34 19.87
CA MET A 46 -16.70 11.20 18.55
C MET A 46 -16.55 12.57 17.87
N SER A 47 -17.62 13.37 17.84
CA SER A 47 -17.58 14.73 17.25
C SER A 47 -16.58 15.66 17.95
N GLN A 48 -16.24 15.40 19.21
CA GLN A 48 -15.23 16.13 19.98
C GLN A 48 -13.81 15.52 19.86
N GLY A 49 -13.63 14.45 19.06
CA GLY A 49 -12.36 13.73 18.94
C GLY A 49 -11.98 12.94 20.21
N LYS A 50 -12.92 12.71 21.13
CA LYS A 50 -12.70 11.97 22.38
C LYS A 50 -13.03 10.49 22.21
N HIS A 51 -12.25 9.81 21.36
CA HIS A 51 -12.54 8.44 20.96
C HIS A 51 -12.54 7.42 22.12
N GLN A 52 -11.78 7.67 23.19
CA GLN A 52 -11.75 6.75 24.34
C GLN A 52 -13.02 6.86 25.20
N GLU A 53 -13.54 8.08 25.37
CA GLU A 53 -14.80 8.34 26.05
C GLU A 53 -15.97 7.81 25.23
N ALA A 54 -15.97 8.01 23.92
CA ALA A 54 -16.95 7.42 22.98
C ALA A 54 -16.98 5.90 23.11
N ARG A 55 -15.82 5.27 23.05
CA ARG A 55 -15.68 3.83 23.22
C ARG A 55 -16.25 3.35 24.57
N THR A 56 -15.96 4.07 25.65
CA THR A 56 -16.46 3.70 27.00
C THR A 56 -17.99 3.77 27.05
N ALA A 57 -18.61 4.79 26.45
CA ALA A 57 -20.05 4.89 26.37
C ALA A 57 -20.67 3.76 25.54
N THR A 58 -20.04 3.42 24.41
CA THR A 58 -20.48 2.32 23.55
C THR A 58 -20.31 0.94 24.21
N GLU A 59 -19.19 0.70 24.93
CA GLU A 59 -18.99 -0.53 25.70
C GLU A 59 -20.08 -0.69 26.76
N LEU A 60 -20.45 0.39 27.42
CA LEU A 60 -21.56 0.40 28.39
C LEU A 60 -22.92 0.10 27.71
N ALA A 61 -23.16 0.66 26.52
CA ALA A 61 -24.37 0.37 25.75
C ALA A 61 -24.47 -1.12 25.38
N LEU A 62 -23.36 -1.70 24.92
CA LEU A 62 -23.29 -3.13 24.58
C LEU A 62 -23.50 -4.04 25.81
N ASP A 63 -22.99 -3.63 26.99
CA ASP A 63 -23.15 -4.38 28.21
C ASP A 63 -24.59 -4.35 28.73
N LEU A 64 -25.28 -3.21 28.62
CA LEU A 64 -26.66 -3.05 29.08
C LEU A 64 -27.68 -3.54 28.05
N HIS A 65 -27.38 -3.41 26.77
CA HIS A 65 -28.28 -3.71 25.64
C HIS A 65 -27.61 -4.60 24.61
N PRO A 66 -27.27 -5.85 24.93
CA PRO A 66 -26.45 -6.73 24.08
C PRO A 66 -27.09 -7.08 22.74
N ASP A 67 -28.42 -6.91 22.61
CA ASP A 67 -29.18 -7.20 21.40
C ASP A 67 -29.45 -5.92 20.55
N ALA A 68 -28.97 -4.75 20.98
CA ALA A 68 -29.14 -3.50 20.24
C ALA A 68 -28.13 -3.41 19.07
N GLU A 69 -28.60 -2.93 17.91
CA GLU A 69 -27.78 -2.84 16.69
C GLU A 69 -26.92 -1.58 16.67
N ASP A 70 -27.45 -0.44 17.12
CA ASP A 70 -26.78 0.87 17.07
C ASP A 70 -25.43 0.91 17.81
N PRO A 71 -25.26 0.32 19.02
CA PRO A 71 -23.96 0.25 19.66
C PRO A 71 -22.94 -0.61 18.90
N VAL A 72 -23.39 -1.61 18.13
CA VAL A 72 -22.50 -2.44 17.30
C VAL A 72 -21.95 -1.59 16.15
N THR A 73 -22.82 -0.81 15.51
CA THR A 73 -22.44 0.12 14.43
C THR A 73 -21.52 1.20 14.99
N MET A 74 -21.88 1.85 16.09
CA MET A 74 -21.03 2.86 16.75
C MET A 74 -19.65 2.31 17.12
N MET A 75 -19.54 1.08 17.60
CA MET A 75 -18.24 0.47 17.89
C MET A 75 -17.43 0.23 16.63
N ALA A 76 -18.07 -0.17 15.52
CA ALA A 76 -17.40 -0.35 14.24
C ALA A 76 -16.83 1.00 13.73
N ASP A 77 -17.59 2.08 13.85
CA ASP A 77 -17.18 3.43 13.45
C ASP A 77 -16.01 3.94 14.31
N ILE A 78 -16.09 3.77 15.64
CA ILE A 78 -14.98 4.12 16.55
C ILE A 78 -13.70 3.36 16.19
N MET A 79 -13.79 2.06 15.91
CA MET A 79 -12.62 1.26 15.55
C MET A 79 -12.05 1.70 14.19
N PHE A 80 -12.91 2.06 13.25
CA PHE A 80 -12.53 2.56 11.94
C PHE A 80 -11.82 3.92 12.04
N GLU A 81 -12.43 4.91 12.69
CA GLU A 81 -11.90 6.25 12.88
C GLU A 81 -10.58 6.28 13.68
N THR A 82 -10.41 5.32 14.61
CA THR A 82 -9.17 5.18 15.38
C THR A 82 -8.11 4.32 14.69
N HIS A 83 -8.31 3.95 13.43
CA HIS A 83 -7.41 3.13 12.61
C HIS A 83 -7.09 1.75 13.23
N ARG A 84 -8.00 1.21 14.04
CA ARG A 84 -7.90 -0.13 14.62
C ARG A 84 -8.50 -1.14 13.64
N TRP A 85 -7.87 -1.27 12.49
CA TRP A 85 -8.41 -1.97 11.32
C TRP A 85 -8.86 -3.41 11.59
N GLN A 86 -8.07 -4.19 12.34
CA GLN A 86 -8.43 -5.57 12.67
C GLN A 86 -9.69 -5.66 13.54
N ASP A 87 -9.80 -4.76 14.53
CA ASP A 87 -10.98 -4.68 15.39
C ASP A 87 -12.19 -4.15 14.61
N SER A 88 -11.97 -3.16 13.73
CA SER A 88 -13.00 -2.63 12.84
C SER A 88 -13.60 -3.73 11.95
N ILE A 89 -12.77 -4.59 11.35
CA ILE A 89 -13.23 -5.74 10.56
C ILE A 89 -14.14 -6.65 11.38
N LEU A 90 -13.80 -6.92 12.65
CA LEU A 90 -14.62 -7.77 13.53
C LEU A 90 -16.00 -7.16 13.78
N TRP A 91 -16.06 -5.85 14.06
CA TRP A 91 -17.30 -5.15 14.34
C TRP A 91 -18.14 -4.94 13.09
N LEU A 92 -17.53 -4.57 11.96
CA LEU A 92 -18.23 -4.42 10.68
C LEU A 92 -18.87 -5.73 10.21
N ASN A 93 -18.22 -6.87 10.41
CA ASN A 93 -18.85 -8.16 10.13
C ASN A 93 -20.10 -8.38 11.00
N ARG A 94 -20.12 -7.94 12.28
CA ARG A 94 -21.31 -8.02 13.13
C ARG A 94 -22.43 -7.07 12.66
N VAL A 95 -22.07 -5.87 12.15
CA VAL A 95 -23.04 -4.97 11.51
C VAL A 95 -23.69 -5.66 10.31
N LEU A 96 -22.87 -6.28 9.46
CA LEU A 96 -23.32 -6.96 8.24
C LEU A 96 -24.06 -8.28 8.51
N ASP A 97 -23.85 -8.92 9.66
CA ASP A 97 -24.66 -10.04 10.10
C ASP A 97 -26.12 -9.59 10.42
N ASN A 98 -26.30 -8.35 10.91
CA ASN A 98 -27.60 -7.75 11.17
C ASN A 98 -28.24 -7.17 9.91
N ASP A 99 -27.51 -6.34 9.17
CA ASP A 99 -27.92 -5.78 7.88
C ASP A 99 -26.93 -6.09 6.75
N PRO A 100 -27.14 -7.19 5.99
CA PRO A 100 -26.28 -7.54 4.87
C PRO A 100 -26.32 -6.56 3.68
N PHE A 101 -27.23 -5.59 3.68
CA PHE A 101 -27.41 -4.61 2.62
C PHE A 101 -26.87 -3.21 2.99
N ASP A 102 -26.25 -3.07 4.13
CA ASP A 102 -25.61 -1.82 4.53
C ASP A 102 -24.37 -1.55 3.64
N VAL A 103 -24.59 -0.64 2.70
CA VAL A 103 -23.54 -0.21 1.74
C VAL A 103 -22.36 0.45 2.43
N GLN A 104 -22.60 1.25 3.50
CA GLN A 104 -21.52 1.94 4.18
C GLN A 104 -20.66 0.97 4.98
N ALA A 105 -21.27 0.00 5.64
CA ALA A 105 -20.55 -1.04 6.35
C ALA A 105 -19.65 -1.88 5.40
N TRP A 106 -20.14 -2.23 4.22
CA TRP A 106 -19.33 -2.91 3.21
C TRP A 106 -18.16 -2.05 2.69
N LEU A 107 -18.37 -0.74 2.48
CA LEU A 107 -17.31 0.19 2.08
C LEU A 107 -16.22 0.31 3.17
N ASN A 108 -16.63 0.50 4.42
CA ASN A 108 -15.71 0.59 5.56
C ASN A 108 -14.95 -0.73 5.75
N LEU A 109 -15.64 -1.87 5.54
CA LEU A 109 -15.01 -3.20 5.62
C LEU A 109 -13.94 -3.37 4.53
N ALA A 110 -14.23 -2.99 3.29
CA ALA A 110 -13.25 -3.05 2.21
C ALA A 110 -12.03 -2.17 2.50
N ASP A 111 -12.22 -0.95 3.00
CA ASP A 111 -11.11 -0.06 3.37
C ASP A 111 -10.27 -0.65 4.51
N ALA A 112 -10.90 -1.15 5.58
CA ALA A 112 -10.19 -1.77 6.69
C ALA A 112 -9.40 -3.02 6.25
N GLN A 113 -9.95 -3.81 5.33
CA GLN A 113 -9.29 -4.99 4.74
C GLN A 113 -8.11 -4.59 3.86
N LEU A 114 -8.22 -3.51 3.06
CA LEU A 114 -7.10 -2.96 2.29
C LEU A 114 -5.95 -2.53 3.19
N GLN A 115 -6.25 -1.84 4.31
CA GLN A 115 -5.25 -1.43 5.29
C GLN A 115 -4.58 -2.62 6.01
N CYS A 116 -5.29 -3.73 6.13
CA CYS A 116 -4.76 -4.99 6.68
C CYS A 116 -4.10 -5.90 5.63
N GLU A 117 -3.93 -5.44 4.40
CA GLU A 117 -3.40 -6.20 3.26
C GLU A 117 -4.22 -7.48 2.92
N GLN A 118 -5.49 -7.52 3.32
CA GLN A 118 -6.43 -8.59 3.02
C GLN A 118 -7.10 -8.31 1.65
N PHE A 119 -6.30 -8.34 0.58
CA PHE A 119 -6.72 -7.85 -0.73
C PHE A 119 -7.79 -8.70 -1.40
N ALA A 120 -7.84 -10.00 -1.13
CA ALA A 120 -8.87 -10.88 -1.67
C ALA A 120 -10.23 -10.58 -1.01
N GLU A 121 -10.25 -10.46 0.31
CA GLU A 121 -11.44 -10.13 1.08
C GLU A 121 -11.95 -8.71 0.76
N ALA A 122 -11.02 -7.74 0.60
CA ALA A 122 -11.37 -6.38 0.19
C ALA A 122 -12.01 -6.33 -1.19
N LEU A 123 -11.53 -7.16 -2.13
CA LEU A 123 -12.14 -7.31 -3.45
C LEU A 123 -13.57 -7.84 -3.33
N ASP A 124 -13.80 -8.89 -2.54
CA ASP A 124 -15.12 -9.45 -2.32
C ASP A 124 -16.07 -8.41 -1.70
N SER A 125 -15.64 -7.66 -0.68
CA SER A 125 -16.44 -6.60 -0.04
C SER A 125 -16.82 -5.48 -1.02
N ALA A 126 -15.88 -5.04 -1.86
CA ALA A 126 -16.15 -4.05 -2.90
C ALA A 126 -17.13 -4.59 -3.97
N GLU A 127 -17.03 -5.87 -4.34
CA GLU A 127 -17.96 -6.50 -5.28
C GLU A 127 -19.36 -6.66 -4.70
N TYR A 128 -19.50 -6.95 -3.39
CA TYR A 128 -20.79 -6.93 -2.71
C TYR A 128 -21.43 -5.54 -2.74
N THR A 129 -20.64 -4.50 -2.46
CA THR A 129 -21.11 -3.10 -2.58
C THR A 129 -21.63 -2.82 -4.00
N LEU A 130 -20.87 -3.22 -5.04
CA LEU A 130 -21.25 -3.01 -6.43
C LEU A 130 -22.47 -3.85 -6.85
N ALA A 131 -22.68 -5.00 -6.22
CA ALA A 131 -23.91 -5.79 -6.45
C ALA A 131 -25.16 -5.10 -5.90
N ILE A 132 -25.04 -4.40 -4.75
CA ILE A 132 -26.14 -3.61 -4.16
C ILE A 132 -26.30 -2.28 -4.90
N LYS A 133 -25.18 -1.58 -5.17
CA LYS A 133 -25.15 -0.26 -5.79
C LYS A 133 -24.10 -0.21 -6.91
N PRO A 134 -24.47 -0.59 -8.16
CA PRO A 134 -23.51 -0.74 -9.27
C PRO A 134 -22.74 0.52 -9.67
N ASP A 135 -23.25 1.70 -9.31
CA ASP A 135 -22.64 2.99 -9.63
C ASP A 135 -21.82 3.60 -8.48
N ASN A 136 -21.54 2.83 -7.43
CA ASN A 136 -20.76 3.33 -6.29
C ASN A 136 -19.30 3.56 -6.71
N ALA A 137 -18.89 4.84 -6.72
CA ALA A 137 -17.52 5.23 -7.13
C ALA A 137 -16.47 4.71 -6.16
N GLN A 138 -16.70 4.83 -4.84
CA GLN A 138 -15.75 4.38 -3.83
C GLN A 138 -15.51 2.86 -3.94
N ALA A 139 -16.55 2.06 -4.13
CA ALA A 139 -16.40 0.61 -4.32
C ALA A 139 -15.64 0.26 -5.61
N LEU A 140 -15.79 1.03 -6.70
CA LEU A 140 -14.96 0.85 -7.89
C LEU A 140 -13.49 1.13 -7.60
N LEU A 141 -13.19 2.18 -6.85
CA LEU A 141 -11.82 2.54 -6.47
C LEU A 141 -11.19 1.47 -5.58
N GLN A 142 -11.90 1.01 -4.55
CA GLN A 142 -11.47 -0.07 -3.65
C GLN A 142 -11.21 -1.36 -4.43
N LYS A 143 -12.11 -1.71 -5.37
CA LYS A 143 -11.94 -2.87 -6.27
C LYS A 143 -10.67 -2.74 -7.11
N ALA A 144 -10.41 -1.57 -7.70
CA ALA A 144 -9.23 -1.33 -8.51
C ALA A 144 -7.94 -1.46 -7.68
N TYR A 145 -7.93 -0.90 -6.45
CA TYR A 145 -6.80 -1.05 -5.53
C TYR A 145 -6.57 -2.50 -5.12
N ALA A 146 -7.62 -3.23 -4.75
CA ALA A 146 -7.51 -4.62 -4.36
C ALA A 146 -6.96 -5.50 -5.50
N MET A 147 -7.40 -5.27 -6.74
CA MET A 147 -6.88 -5.97 -7.93
C MET A 147 -5.42 -5.61 -8.21
N SER A 148 -5.06 -4.33 -8.12
CA SER A 148 -3.70 -3.84 -8.31
C SER A 148 -2.72 -4.51 -7.32
N ARG A 149 -3.12 -4.61 -6.06
CA ARG A 149 -2.31 -5.23 -5.00
C ARG A 149 -2.22 -6.77 -5.12
N GLN A 150 -3.05 -7.37 -5.96
CA GLN A 150 -3.00 -8.79 -6.35
C GLN A 150 -2.25 -9.03 -7.69
N ASP A 151 -1.53 -8.03 -8.19
CA ASP A 151 -0.82 -8.04 -9.49
C ASP A 151 -1.76 -8.26 -10.71
N ARG A 152 -3.07 -8.02 -10.57
CA ARG A 152 -4.07 -8.11 -11.63
C ARG A 152 -4.15 -6.78 -12.39
N PHE A 153 -3.00 -6.27 -12.87
CA PHE A 153 -2.84 -4.92 -13.39
C PHE A 153 -3.76 -4.59 -14.58
N GLN A 154 -4.00 -5.56 -15.48
CA GLN A 154 -4.89 -5.34 -16.63
C GLN A 154 -6.32 -5.11 -16.18
N GLU A 155 -6.83 -5.95 -15.28
CA GLU A 155 -8.19 -5.84 -14.76
C GLU A 155 -8.34 -4.57 -13.90
N ALA A 156 -7.36 -4.27 -13.07
CA ALA A 156 -7.31 -3.05 -12.28
C ALA A 156 -7.37 -1.80 -13.17
N SER A 157 -6.60 -1.76 -14.27
CA SER A 157 -6.61 -0.65 -15.23
C SER A 157 -8.01 -0.41 -15.82
N GLU A 158 -8.73 -1.48 -16.19
CA GLU A 158 -10.09 -1.37 -16.71
C GLU A 158 -11.08 -0.82 -15.67
N VAL A 159 -10.90 -1.15 -14.40
CA VAL A 159 -11.74 -0.63 -13.30
C VAL A 159 -11.36 0.82 -12.95
N PHE A 160 -10.07 1.17 -12.95
CA PHE A 160 -9.64 2.57 -12.83
C PHE A 160 -10.21 3.45 -13.93
N ASP A 161 -10.24 2.97 -15.18
CA ASP A 161 -10.87 3.69 -16.31
C ASP A 161 -12.38 3.92 -16.09
N GLN A 162 -13.07 2.97 -15.46
CA GLN A 162 -14.49 3.14 -15.11
C GLN A 162 -14.68 4.17 -13.99
N TYR A 163 -13.80 4.17 -12.99
CA TYR A 163 -13.80 5.14 -11.91
C TYR A 163 -13.50 6.56 -12.42
N LEU A 164 -12.40 6.73 -13.17
CA LEU A 164 -11.96 8.03 -13.67
C LEU A 164 -12.93 8.68 -14.69
N LYS A 165 -13.82 7.91 -15.32
CA LYS A 165 -14.95 8.48 -16.09
C LYS A 165 -15.97 9.20 -15.21
N ARG A 166 -16.06 8.87 -13.93
CA ARG A 166 -16.98 9.48 -12.94
C ARG A 166 -16.29 10.56 -12.13
N CYS A 167 -15.05 10.30 -11.74
CA CYS A 167 -14.21 11.16 -10.91
C CYS A 167 -12.91 11.47 -11.67
N PRO A 168 -12.97 12.32 -12.73
CA PRO A 168 -11.83 12.53 -13.62
C PRO A 168 -10.68 13.29 -12.98
N ASP A 169 -10.92 14.02 -11.90
CA ASP A 169 -9.97 14.92 -11.26
C ASP A 169 -9.55 14.42 -9.86
N ASP A 170 -9.57 13.09 -9.67
CA ASP A 170 -9.02 12.44 -8.49
C ASP A 170 -7.52 12.18 -8.69
N GLU A 171 -6.69 12.99 -8.02
CA GLU A 171 -5.23 12.97 -8.10
C GLU A 171 -4.66 11.60 -7.76
N LEU A 172 -5.13 11.03 -6.65
CA LEU A 172 -4.63 9.74 -6.14
C LEU A 172 -5.01 8.58 -7.04
N ALA A 173 -6.24 8.59 -7.56
CA ALA A 173 -6.68 7.58 -8.51
C ALA A 173 -5.93 7.64 -9.84
N LEU A 174 -5.64 8.85 -10.34
CA LEU A 174 -4.81 9.06 -11.55
C LEU A 174 -3.39 8.51 -11.34
N TYR A 175 -2.79 8.80 -10.19
CA TYR A 175 -1.47 8.26 -9.82
C TYR A 175 -1.46 6.73 -9.80
N HIS A 176 -2.41 6.08 -9.12
CA HIS A 176 -2.46 4.62 -9.05
C HIS A 176 -2.82 3.96 -10.38
N ALA A 177 -3.67 4.59 -11.18
CA ALA A 177 -3.94 4.12 -12.55
C ALA A 177 -2.67 4.16 -13.40
N ALA A 178 -1.91 5.26 -13.34
CA ALA A 178 -0.63 5.39 -14.03
C ALA A 178 0.40 4.34 -13.56
N PHE A 179 0.47 4.09 -12.25
CA PHE A 179 1.30 3.04 -11.68
C PHE A 179 0.98 1.67 -12.27
N ASN A 180 -0.30 1.29 -12.37
CA ASN A 180 -0.74 0.04 -13.01
C ASN A 180 -0.32 -0.02 -14.50
N LEU A 181 -0.47 1.08 -15.22
CA LEU A 181 -0.06 1.16 -16.63
C LEU A 181 1.44 0.99 -16.82
N CYS A 182 2.26 1.42 -15.85
CA CYS A 182 3.71 1.18 -15.89
C CYS A 182 4.04 -0.31 -15.80
N PHE A 183 3.34 -1.11 -14.99
CA PHE A 183 3.51 -2.57 -14.96
C PHE A 183 3.06 -3.25 -16.26
N LEU A 184 2.13 -2.63 -16.98
CA LEU A 184 1.70 -3.08 -18.32
C LEU A 184 2.60 -2.54 -19.45
N GLU A 185 3.68 -1.83 -19.11
CA GLU A 185 4.59 -1.15 -20.06
C GLU A 185 3.90 -0.12 -20.96
N ARG A 186 2.71 0.37 -20.59
CA ARG A 186 1.93 1.40 -21.29
C ARG A 186 2.36 2.79 -20.83
N PHE A 187 3.67 3.09 -20.97
CA PHE A 187 4.28 4.27 -20.37
C PHE A 187 3.73 5.60 -20.90
N GLN A 188 3.33 5.68 -22.18
CA GLN A 188 2.76 6.92 -22.71
C GLN A 188 1.43 7.27 -22.06
N GLU A 189 0.55 6.28 -21.90
CA GLU A 189 -0.74 6.47 -21.26
C GLU A 189 -0.59 6.77 -19.75
N ALA A 190 0.37 6.11 -19.11
CA ALA A 190 0.74 6.41 -17.73
C ALA A 190 1.19 7.87 -17.58
N ASN A 191 2.04 8.35 -18.48
CA ASN A 191 2.54 9.71 -18.46
C ASN A 191 1.43 10.76 -18.64
N ASP A 192 0.49 10.51 -19.55
CA ASP A 192 -0.67 11.40 -19.76
C ASP A 192 -1.51 11.53 -18.49
N MET A 193 -1.69 10.43 -17.74
CA MET A 193 -2.38 10.45 -16.43
C MET A 193 -1.59 11.20 -15.37
N LEU A 194 -0.26 11.01 -15.31
CA LEU A 194 0.61 11.69 -14.35
C LEU A 194 0.71 13.18 -14.60
N ILE A 195 0.75 13.62 -15.87
CA ILE A 195 0.67 15.06 -16.22
C ILE A 195 -0.62 15.66 -15.67
N LYS A 196 -1.75 14.98 -15.87
CA LYS A 196 -3.03 15.43 -15.37
C LYS A 196 -3.09 15.45 -13.84
N ALA A 197 -2.54 14.44 -13.18
CA ALA A 197 -2.46 14.38 -11.73
C ALA A 197 -1.61 15.55 -11.17
N GLU A 198 -0.47 15.85 -11.79
CA GLU A 198 0.41 16.96 -11.41
C GLU A 198 -0.26 18.33 -11.59
N GLU A 199 -1.07 18.52 -12.67
CA GLU A 199 -1.81 19.76 -12.93
C GLU A 199 -2.93 20.02 -11.89
N ILE A 200 -3.51 18.97 -11.31
CA ILE A 200 -4.58 19.03 -10.32
C ILE A 200 -4.01 19.24 -8.92
N SER A 201 -2.84 18.66 -8.67
CA SER A 201 -2.17 18.70 -7.38
C SER A 201 -1.89 20.15 -6.93
N ASP A 202 -2.09 20.39 -5.64
CA ASP A 202 -1.78 21.69 -5.04
C ASP A 202 -0.27 21.97 -4.88
N GLY A 203 0.55 20.98 -5.24
CA GLY A 203 2.01 21.05 -5.15
C GLY A 203 2.57 21.04 -3.72
N LEU A 204 1.76 20.76 -2.70
CA LEU A 204 2.13 20.77 -1.29
C LEU A 204 1.96 19.42 -0.61
N SER A 205 1.26 18.48 -1.26
CA SER A 205 0.95 17.17 -0.71
C SER A 205 2.13 16.18 -0.86
N PRO A 206 2.25 15.19 0.04
CA PRO A 206 3.19 14.06 -0.15
C PRO A 206 2.92 13.27 -1.45
N GLU A 207 1.68 13.26 -1.91
CA GLU A 207 1.25 12.63 -3.15
C GLU A 207 1.91 13.29 -4.36
N HIS A 208 2.06 14.61 -4.36
CA HIS A 208 2.75 15.35 -5.42
C HIS A 208 4.20 14.88 -5.61
N LEU A 209 4.91 14.60 -4.53
CA LEU A 209 6.25 14.01 -4.59
C LEU A 209 6.23 12.68 -5.36
N ASN A 210 5.31 11.79 -5.00
CA ASN A 210 5.17 10.48 -5.64
C ASN A 210 4.82 10.61 -7.13
N ILE A 211 3.97 11.57 -7.49
CA ILE A 211 3.61 11.88 -8.89
C ILE A 211 4.85 12.34 -9.67
N CYS A 212 5.64 13.27 -9.13
CA CYS A 212 6.86 13.76 -9.77
C CYS A 212 7.90 12.64 -9.97
N LEU A 213 8.11 11.79 -8.96
CA LEU A 213 9.03 10.65 -9.05
C LEU A 213 8.55 9.63 -10.08
N GLN A 214 7.26 9.28 -10.06
CA GLN A 214 6.69 8.33 -11.02
C GLN A 214 6.70 8.88 -12.45
N ARG A 215 6.42 10.17 -12.63
CA ARG A 215 6.51 10.85 -13.92
C ARG A 215 7.94 10.84 -14.45
N SER A 216 8.91 11.14 -13.60
CA SER A 216 10.33 11.08 -13.95
C SER A 216 10.73 9.70 -14.47
N TYR A 217 10.33 8.62 -13.77
CA TYR A 217 10.56 7.26 -14.24
C TYR A 217 9.88 6.99 -15.59
N THR A 218 8.62 7.38 -15.71
CA THR A 218 7.80 7.12 -16.90
C THR A 218 8.35 7.85 -18.13
N GLU A 219 8.74 9.13 -18.00
CA GLU A 219 9.40 9.90 -19.07
C GLU A 219 10.72 9.27 -19.50
N ALA A 220 11.51 8.76 -18.54
CA ALA A 220 12.75 8.06 -18.85
C ALA A 220 12.50 6.76 -19.65
N ARG A 221 11.44 6.03 -19.33
CA ARG A 221 11.04 4.79 -20.05
C ARG A 221 10.49 5.08 -21.46
N ILE A 222 9.88 6.25 -21.67
CA ILE A 222 9.47 6.75 -23.00
C ILE A 222 10.69 7.15 -23.83
N GLY A 223 11.78 7.58 -23.21
CA GLY A 223 13.01 8.05 -23.85
C GLY A 223 13.24 9.55 -23.77
N ASN A 224 12.49 10.27 -22.93
CA ASN A 224 12.53 11.71 -22.75
C ASN A 224 13.42 12.08 -21.55
N MET A 225 14.73 12.12 -21.74
CA MET A 225 15.68 12.34 -20.64
C MET A 225 15.54 13.72 -19.99
N GLU A 226 15.32 14.78 -20.78
CA GLU A 226 15.21 16.14 -20.26
C GLU A 226 13.98 16.29 -19.37
N GLU A 227 12.84 15.81 -19.83
CA GLU A 227 11.58 15.83 -19.11
C GLU A 227 11.63 14.95 -17.84
N ALA A 228 12.32 13.80 -17.94
CA ALA A 228 12.53 12.92 -16.80
C ALA A 228 13.33 13.61 -15.68
N LEU A 229 14.44 14.27 -16.06
CA LEU A 229 15.27 14.99 -15.10
C LEU A 229 14.58 16.26 -14.56
N ASP A 230 13.77 16.94 -15.38
CA ASP A 230 12.98 18.10 -14.95
C ASP A 230 11.90 17.70 -13.94
N ALA A 231 11.16 16.62 -14.21
CA ALA A 231 10.19 16.08 -13.27
C ALA A 231 10.86 15.64 -11.95
N LEU A 232 12.05 15.03 -12.03
CA LEU A 232 12.84 14.66 -10.86
C LEU A 232 13.33 15.87 -10.07
N GLU A 233 13.74 16.95 -10.74
CA GLU A 233 14.17 18.17 -10.06
C GLU A 233 13.04 18.84 -9.27
N ARG A 234 11.80 18.79 -9.78
CA ARG A 234 10.62 19.29 -9.06
C ARG A 234 10.34 18.52 -7.78
N SER A 235 10.73 17.25 -7.71
CA SER A 235 10.58 16.47 -6.46
C SER A 235 11.48 16.97 -5.31
N LYS A 236 12.52 17.74 -5.60
CA LYS A 236 13.44 18.27 -4.57
C LYS A 236 12.83 19.29 -3.63
N ASP A 237 11.77 19.97 -4.03
CA ASP A 237 11.10 20.98 -3.20
C ASP A 237 10.43 20.36 -1.96
N PHE A 238 10.29 19.03 -1.94
CA PHE A 238 9.66 18.24 -0.87
C PHE A 238 10.67 17.50 0.03
N GLN A 239 11.92 17.94 0.09
CA GLN A 239 13.02 17.16 0.69
C GLN A 239 12.94 17.02 2.21
N ASP A 240 12.70 15.78 2.64
CA ASP A 240 13.19 15.16 3.86
C ASP A 240 14.58 14.51 3.54
N PRO A 241 15.52 14.39 4.48
CA PRO A 241 16.78 13.65 4.29
C PRO A 241 16.59 12.23 3.70
N ASP A 242 15.49 11.55 4.01
CA ASP A 242 15.19 10.22 3.49
C ASP A 242 14.78 10.25 2.00
N THR A 243 14.13 11.31 1.52
CA THR A 243 13.75 11.47 0.10
C THR A 243 14.95 11.73 -0.81
N ASN A 244 16.08 12.18 -0.27
CA ASN A 244 17.32 12.37 -1.04
C ASN A 244 17.91 11.04 -1.52
N VAL A 245 17.68 9.94 -0.78
CA VAL A 245 18.10 8.59 -1.21
C VAL A 245 17.31 8.17 -2.44
N ASP A 246 15.97 8.29 -2.42
CA ASP A 246 15.10 7.92 -3.53
C ASP A 246 15.35 8.78 -4.77
N TYR A 247 15.55 10.08 -4.58
CA TYR A 247 15.97 10.98 -5.64
C TYR A 247 17.24 10.49 -6.33
N ASN A 248 18.30 10.20 -5.57
CA ASN A 248 19.59 9.77 -6.13
C ASN A 248 19.51 8.37 -6.76
N LEU A 249 18.69 7.45 -6.21
CA LEU A 249 18.45 6.15 -6.81
C LEU A 249 17.77 6.29 -8.18
N LEU A 250 16.74 7.13 -8.26
CA LEU A 250 16.01 7.36 -9.51
C LEU A 250 16.85 8.13 -10.52
N ALA A 251 17.61 9.15 -10.09
CA ALA A 251 18.56 9.86 -10.97
C ALA A 251 19.58 8.89 -11.56
N GLY A 252 20.15 8.01 -10.73
CA GLY A 252 21.09 6.98 -11.16
C GLY A 252 20.46 6.02 -12.17
N HIS A 253 19.20 5.61 -11.95
CA HIS A 253 18.46 4.77 -12.88
C HIS A 253 18.26 5.47 -14.26
N ILE A 254 17.81 6.72 -14.24
CA ILE A 254 17.66 7.52 -15.47
C ILE A 254 18.98 7.60 -16.21
N TYR A 255 20.07 7.97 -15.53
CA TYR A 255 21.38 8.05 -16.17
C TYR A 255 21.83 6.71 -16.77
N LEU A 256 21.54 5.56 -16.11
CA LEU A 256 21.86 4.24 -16.68
C LEU A 256 21.02 3.94 -17.94
N LEU A 257 19.74 4.24 -17.95
CA LEU A 257 18.87 4.04 -19.12
C LEU A 257 19.41 4.78 -20.35
N PHE A 258 19.98 5.97 -20.14
CA PHE A 258 20.61 6.79 -21.21
C PHE A 258 22.12 6.57 -21.37
N GLN A 259 22.67 5.51 -20.76
CA GLN A 259 24.08 5.09 -20.87
C GLN A 259 25.10 6.06 -20.26
N TYR A 260 24.71 6.97 -19.38
CA TYR A 260 25.61 7.85 -18.63
C TYR A 260 26.09 7.18 -17.33
N ARG A 261 26.82 6.06 -17.48
CA ARG A 261 27.22 5.19 -16.37
C ARG A 261 27.99 5.91 -15.25
N GLU A 262 28.90 6.83 -15.59
CA GLU A 262 29.68 7.56 -14.58
C GLU A 262 28.79 8.41 -13.68
N LYS A 263 27.84 9.17 -14.27
CA LYS A 263 26.88 9.96 -13.50
C LYS A 263 25.96 9.09 -12.65
N ALA A 264 25.54 7.95 -13.17
CA ALA A 264 24.73 7.00 -12.40
C ALA A 264 25.47 6.51 -11.16
N LEU A 265 26.77 6.16 -11.27
CA LEU A 265 27.58 5.73 -10.13
C LEU A 265 27.80 6.85 -9.10
N GLU A 266 27.92 8.11 -9.53
CA GLU A 266 27.98 9.26 -8.63
C GLU A 266 26.67 9.37 -7.81
N CYS A 267 25.51 9.28 -8.46
CA CYS A 267 24.22 9.30 -7.78
C CYS A 267 24.05 8.14 -6.80
N PHE A 268 24.43 6.91 -7.17
CA PHE A 268 24.38 5.77 -6.27
C PHE A 268 25.34 5.87 -5.07
N SER A 269 26.52 6.46 -5.30
CA SER A 269 27.46 6.74 -4.20
C SER A 269 26.88 7.75 -3.20
N GLU A 270 26.19 8.77 -3.69
CA GLU A 270 25.50 9.76 -2.85
C GLU A 270 24.34 9.11 -2.10
N ALA A 271 23.49 8.31 -2.77
CA ALA A 271 22.43 7.56 -2.11
C ALA A 271 22.95 6.67 -0.98
N LEU A 272 24.04 5.95 -1.21
CA LEU A 272 24.66 5.11 -0.18
C LEU A 272 25.26 5.93 0.97
N SER A 273 25.80 7.12 0.69
CA SER A 273 26.41 7.96 1.74
C SER A 273 25.39 8.58 2.70
N THR A 274 24.17 8.80 2.21
CA THR A 274 23.06 9.42 2.96
C THR A 274 22.09 8.42 3.56
N SER A 275 22.09 7.18 3.07
CA SER A 275 21.16 6.14 3.50
C SER A 275 21.40 5.66 4.93
N GLN A 276 20.32 5.51 5.69
CA GLN A 276 20.31 4.85 7.00
C GLN A 276 20.29 3.31 6.86
N ASP A 277 19.66 2.76 5.81
CA ASP A 277 19.63 1.32 5.49
C ASP A 277 20.46 1.02 4.24
N HIS A 278 21.77 0.82 4.45
CA HIS A 278 22.71 0.49 3.37
C HIS A 278 22.34 -0.77 2.60
N ILE A 279 21.83 -1.81 3.30
CA ILE A 279 21.47 -3.09 2.66
C ILE A 279 20.29 -2.90 1.70
N HIS A 280 19.26 -2.19 2.15
CA HIS A 280 18.11 -1.88 1.31
C HIS A 280 18.53 -1.06 0.08
N THR A 281 19.33 -0.01 0.27
CA THR A 281 19.84 0.85 -0.80
C THR A 281 20.69 0.06 -1.80
N MET A 282 21.63 -0.78 -1.34
CA MET A 282 22.44 -1.64 -2.21
C MET A 282 21.57 -2.61 -3.01
N ARG A 283 20.55 -3.19 -2.39
CA ARG A 283 19.60 -4.09 -3.08
C ARG A 283 18.83 -3.35 -4.17
N THR A 284 18.36 -2.14 -3.89
CA THR A 284 17.66 -1.30 -4.88
C THR A 284 18.58 -0.95 -6.04
N ILE A 285 19.85 -0.60 -5.77
CA ILE A 285 20.85 -0.36 -6.83
C ILE A 285 21.06 -1.63 -7.67
N ALA A 286 21.16 -2.80 -7.05
CA ALA A 286 21.29 -4.06 -7.79
C ALA A 286 20.07 -4.30 -8.70
N GLN A 287 18.85 -4.02 -8.20
CA GLN A 287 17.64 -4.11 -9.01
C GLN A 287 17.68 -3.16 -10.20
N VAL A 288 18.10 -1.91 -10.03
CA VAL A 288 18.27 -0.94 -11.13
C VAL A 288 19.24 -1.47 -12.20
N PHE A 289 20.36 -2.08 -11.80
CA PHE A 289 21.27 -2.69 -12.77
C PHE A 289 20.65 -3.90 -13.49
N MET A 290 19.81 -4.69 -12.79
CA MET A 290 19.07 -5.79 -13.42
C MET A 290 18.06 -5.27 -14.45
N ASP A 291 17.32 -4.21 -14.13
CA ASP A 291 16.35 -3.57 -15.03
C ASP A 291 17.03 -3.03 -16.29
N CYS A 292 18.28 -2.55 -16.15
CA CYS A 292 19.14 -2.13 -17.25
C CYS A 292 19.92 -3.31 -17.90
N GLN A 293 19.62 -4.55 -17.56
CA GLN A 293 20.25 -5.77 -18.07
C GLN A 293 21.78 -5.90 -17.79
N ASP A 294 22.32 -5.12 -16.85
CA ASP A 294 23.70 -5.26 -16.39
C ASP A 294 23.79 -6.26 -15.20
N TYR A 295 23.48 -7.51 -15.51
CA TYR A 295 23.45 -8.60 -14.52
C TYR A 295 24.81 -8.85 -13.85
N LEU A 296 25.91 -8.52 -14.53
CA LEU A 296 27.26 -8.69 -13.97
C LEU A 296 27.53 -7.69 -12.84
N THR A 297 27.10 -6.43 -12.99
CA THR A 297 27.22 -5.42 -11.92
C THR A 297 26.25 -5.72 -10.80
N ALA A 298 25.00 -6.10 -11.12
CA ALA A 298 24.02 -6.52 -10.12
C ALA A 298 24.55 -7.68 -9.26
N THR A 299 25.13 -8.72 -9.88
CA THR A 299 25.74 -9.85 -9.17
C THR A 299 26.83 -9.40 -8.20
N LYS A 300 27.70 -8.47 -8.61
CA LYS A 300 28.77 -7.97 -7.71
C LYS A 300 28.20 -7.28 -6.49
N ILE A 301 27.18 -6.44 -6.66
CA ILE A 301 26.54 -5.74 -5.55
C ILE A 301 25.86 -6.73 -4.60
N LEU A 302 25.15 -7.73 -5.14
CA LEU A 302 24.51 -8.76 -4.32
C LEU A 302 25.53 -9.61 -3.54
N LEU A 303 26.71 -9.90 -4.13
CA LEU A 303 27.80 -10.54 -3.41
C LEU A 303 28.44 -9.64 -2.34
N GLU A 304 28.53 -8.33 -2.58
CA GLU A 304 28.98 -7.37 -1.56
C GLU A 304 28.01 -7.33 -0.37
N ILE A 305 26.69 -7.39 -0.62
CA ILE A 305 25.71 -7.53 0.45
C ILE A 305 25.96 -8.83 1.24
N GLU A 306 26.17 -9.95 0.56
CA GLU A 306 26.43 -11.26 1.19
C GLU A 306 27.71 -11.24 2.06
N GLU A 307 28.76 -10.54 1.63
CA GLU A 307 29.97 -10.36 2.45
C GLU A 307 29.72 -9.41 3.63
N LEU A 308 28.95 -8.34 3.42
CA LEU A 308 28.66 -7.34 4.45
C LEU A 308 27.88 -7.95 5.63
N ILE A 309 26.88 -8.78 5.34
CA ILE A 309 26.03 -9.42 6.36
C ILE A 309 26.75 -10.51 7.17
N LYS A 310 27.99 -10.87 6.83
CA LYS A 310 28.82 -11.74 7.67
C LYS A 310 29.33 -11.05 8.94
N ARG A 311 29.22 -9.71 8.99
CA ARG A 311 29.60 -8.94 10.18
C ARG A 311 28.63 -9.19 11.32
N PRO A 312 29.11 -9.12 12.60
CA PRO A 312 28.27 -9.42 13.76
C PRO A 312 27.03 -8.53 13.91
N GLU A 313 27.09 -7.31 13.41
CA GLU A 313 25.97 -6.35 13.44
C GLU A 313 24.71 -6.82 12.71
N TYR A 314 24.86 -7.78 11.78
CA TYR A 314 23.76 -8.35 10.99
C TYR A 314 23.36 -9.77 11.42
N ASP A 315 23.90 -10.31 12.52
CA ASP A 315 23.65 -11.70 12.90
C ASP A 315 22.16 -12.06 13.03
N GLU A 316 21.36 -11.16 13.61
CA GLU A 316 19.90 -11.34 13.76
C GLU A 316 19.14 -11.22 12.44
N ALA A 317 19.51 -10.29 11.57
CA ALA A 317 18.84 -10.02 10.30
C ALA A 317 19.36 -10.86 9.13
N ARG A 318 20.50 -11.54 9.27
CA ARG A 318 21.20 -12.24 8.19
C ARG A 318 20.31 -13.20 7.41
N ALA A 319 19.53 -14.00 8.11
CA ALA A 319 18.67 -15.01 7.48
C ALA A 319 17.59 -14.36 6.62
N ASP A 320 16.99 -13.27 7.08
CA ASP A 320 15.97 -12.53 6.36
C ASP A 320 16.55 -11.81 5.14
N ILE A 321 17.76 -11.24 5.27
CA ILE A 321 18.44 -10.60 4.14
C ILE A 321 18.77 -11.63 3.05
N ILE A 322 19.33 -12.78 3.42
CA ILE A 322 19.62 -13.89 2.48
C ILE A 322 18.35 -14.32 1.76
N LYS A 323 17.25 -14.52 2.50
CA LYS A 323 15.95 -14.88 1.94
C LYS A 323 15.50 -13.92 0.84
N VAL A 324 15.75 -12.62 1.00
CA VAL A 324 15.33 -11.58 0.06
C VAL A 324 16.26 -11.49 -1.16
N ILE A 325 17.58 -11.69 -1.01
CA ILE A 325 18.54 -11.53 -2.12
C ILE A 325 18.71 -12.79 -2.99
N CYS A 326 18.47 -14.00 -2.44
CA CYS A 326 18.69 -15.26 -3.16
C CYS A 326 17.95 -15.37 -4.51
N PRO A 327 16.66 -14.98 -4.66
CA PRO A 327 15.98 -15.06 -5.94
C PRO A 327 16.65 -14.19 -7.02
N ALA A 328 17.04 -12.96 -6.65
CA ALA A 328 17.74 -12.04 -7.54
C ALA A 328 19.14 -12.57 -7.94
N GLN A 329 19.87 -13.16 -6.99
CA GLN A 329 21.17 -13.80 -7.28
C GLN A 329 21.00 -14.97 -8.26
N ALA A 330 20.02 -15.86 -8.01
CA ALA A 330 19.73 -16.96 -8.90
C ALA A 330 19.41 -16.46 -10.32
N TYR A 331 18.58 -15.41 -10.43
CA TYR A 331 18.21 -14.82 -11.71
C TYR A 331 19.42 -14.20 -12.43
N CYS A 332 20.26 -13.44 -11.73
CA CYS A 332 21.47 -12.86 -12.30
C CYS A 332 22.43 -13.95 -12.81
N TYR A 333 22.62 -15.03 -12.06
CA TYR A 333 23.45 -16.15 -12.49
C TYR A 333 22.87 -16.91 -13.69
N TYR A 334 21.55 -17.04 -13.76
CA TYR A 334 20.88 -17.58 -14.95
C TYR A 334 21.17 -16.70 -16.18
N GLN A 335 20.98 -15.39 -16.08
CA GLN A 335 21.20 -14.46 -17.19
C GLN A 335 22.68 -14.36 -17.62
N THR A 336 23.62 -14.59 -16.71
CA THR A 336 25.06 -14.60 -17.01
C THR A 336 25.59 -15.95 -17.47
N GLY A 337 24.75 -17.00 -17.49
CA GLY A 337 25.12 -18.34 -17.92
C GLY A 337 26.01 -19.10 -16.94
N LEU A 338 26.16 -18.64 -15.69
CA LEU A 338 26.94 -19.29 -14.64
C LEU A 338 26.10 -20.39 -13.97
N ARG A 339 26.04 -21.56 -14.64
CA ARG A 339 25.11 -22.64 -14.31
C ARG A 339 25.26 -23.21 -12.90
N ALA A 340 26.49 -23.38 -12.42
CA ALA A 340 26.73 -23.99 -11.10
C ALA A 340 26.20 -23.09 -9.97
N GLU A 341 26.51 -21.81 -10.07
CA GLU A 341 26.05 -20.77 -9.17
C GLU A 341 24.53 -20.59 -9.27
N PHE A 342 23.98 -20.58 -10.50
CA PHE A 342 22.54 -20.53 -10.73
C PHE A 342 21.80 -21.64 -9.98
N LEU A 343 22.20 -22.91 -10.15
CA LEU A 343 21.55 -24.04 -9.49
C LEU A 343 21.66 -23.95 -7.96
N HIS A 344 22.81 -23.51 -7.46
CA HIS A 344 23.02 -23.32 -6.02
C HIS A 344 22.06 -22.28 -5.44
N TYR A 345 22.03 -21.07 -6.01
CA TYR A 345 21.17 -19.99 -5.51
C TYR A 345 19.70 -20.24 -5.79
N LEU A 346 19.33 -20.92 -6.89
CA LEU A 346 17.96 -21.34 -7.15
C LEU A 346 17.46 -22.32 -6.08
N GLN A 347 18.29 -23.26 -5.65
CA GLN A 347 17.94 -24.18 -4.58
C GLN A 347 17.65 -23.43 -3.27
N MET A 348 18.48 -22.46 -2.92
CA MET A 348 18.27 -21.63 -1.75
C MET A 348 16.99 -20.79 -1.89
N ALA A 349 16.78 -20.15 -3.04
CA ALA A 349 15.64 -19.29 -3.32
C ALA A 349 14.30 -20.04 -3.24
N VAL A 350 14.21 -21.23 -3.83
CA VAL A 350 13.01 -22.08 -3.76
C VAL A 350 12.64 -22.44 -2.32
N ILE A 351 13.63 -22.70 -1.47
CA ILE A 351 13.39 -23.08 -0.07
C ILE A 351 13.06 -21.84 0.79
N LEU A 352 13.79 -20.76 0.62
CA LEU A 352 13.74 -19.60 1.52
C LEU A 352 12.66 -18.59 1.11
N ASN A 353 12.45 -18.41 -0.20
CA ASN A 353 11.52 -17.40 -0.73
C ASN A 353 10.85 -17.88 -2.03
N PRO A 354 9.94 -18.86 -1.95
CA PRO A 354 9.27 -19.40 -3.12
C PRO A 354 8.46 -18.36 -3.89
N LYS A 355 7.85 -17.38 -3.18
CA LYS A 355 7.03 -16.34 -3.79
C LYS A 355 7.84 -15.46 -4.77
N ASP A 356 8.92 -14.85 -4.31
CA ASP A 356 9.75 -14.01 -5.17
C ASP A 356 10.48 -14.84 -6.23
N THR A 357 10.87 -16.09 -5.91
CA THR A 357 11.44 -17.01 -6.89
C THR A 357 10.47 -17.25 -8.05
N GLN A 358 9.19 -17.44 -7.77
CA GLN A 358 8.17 -17.58 -8.80
C GLN A 358 8.06 -16.32 -9.69
N ILE A 359 8.15 -15.14 -9.10
CA ILE A 359 8.10 -13.87 -9.83
C ILE A 359 9.29 -13.75 -10.81
N PHE A 360 10.51 -14.01 -10.33
CA PHE A 360 11.71 -13.92 -11.17
C PHE A 360 11.74 -14.95 -12.31
N PHE A 361 11.16 -16.12 -12.12
CA PHE A 361 11.28 -17.24 -13.05
C PHE A 361 9.99 -17.60 -13.80
N ARG A 362 8.91 -16.81 -13.67
CA ARG A 362 7.60 -17.07 -14.28
C ARG A 362 7.62 -17.21 -15.80
N ASP A 363 8.56 -16.51 -16.47
CA ASP A 363 8.68 -16.52 -17.93
C ASP A 363 9.76 -17.49 -18.43
N ILE A 364 10.50 -18.13 -17.50
CA ILE A 364 11.58 -19.09 -17.79
C ILE A 364 11.07 -20.52 -17.65
N PHE A 365 10.30 -20.80 -16.62
CA PHE A 365 9.74 -22.12 -16.37
C PHE A 365 8.28 -22.24 -16.87
N PRO A 366 7.77 -23.48 -17.11
CA PRO A 366 6.38 -23.67 -17.51
C PRO A 366 5.40 -23.03 -16.51
N ARG A 367 4.32 -22.42 -17.01
CA ARG A 367 3.32 -21.72 -16.16
C ARG A 367 2.63 -22.63 -15.15
N GLU A 368 2.51 -23.94 -15.47
CA GLU A 368 1.91 -24.94 -14.58
C GLU A 368 2.93 -25.54 -13.59
N ALA A 369 4.22 -25.18 -13.71
CA ALA A 369 5.27 -25.69 -12.83
C ALA A 369 5.11 -25.08 -11.43
N ARG A 370 5.17 -25.94 -10.41
CA ARG A 370 5.27 -25.48 -9.02
C ARG A 370 6.71 -25.04 -8.75
N VAL A 371 6.87 -24.10 -7.84
CA VAL A 371 8.20 -23.56 -7.49
C VAL A 371 9.14 -24.67 -7.01
N GLU A 372 8.61 -25.68 -6.31
CA GLU A 372 9.37 -26.84 -5.84
C GLU A 372 9.96 -27.66 -7.00
N ASP A 373 9.37 -27.60 -8.19
CA ASP A 373 9.81 -28.33 -9.38
C ASP A 373 10.87 -27.54 -10.20
N TYR A 374 11.15 -26.30 -9.85
CA TYR A 374 12.05 -25.42 -10.63
C TYR A 374 13.46 -25.99 -10.76
N LEU A 375 13.99 -26.65 -9.76
CA LEU A 375 15.29 -27.33 -9.86
C LEU A 375 15.28 -28.45 -10.90
N TYR A 376 14.20 -29.24 -10.97
CA TYR A 376 14.04 -30.27 -11.98
C TYR A 376 14.04 -29.70 -13.41
N TYR A 377 13.39 -28.59 -13.62
CA TYR A 377 13.39 -27.89 -14.90
C TYR A 377 14.75 -27.23 -15.18
N ALA A 378 15.35 -26.57 -14.20
CA ALA A 378 16.64 -25.88 -14.31
C ALA A 378 17.79 -26.80 -14.72
N GLU A 379 17.82 -28.06 -14.22
CA GLU A 379 18.78 -29.05 -14.60
C GLU A 379 18.66 -29.48 -16.08
N ARG A 380 17.54 -29.19 -16.75
CA ARG A 380 17.20 -29.56 -18.13
C ARG A 380 17.17 -28.37 -19.08
N LEU A 381 17.41 -27.17 -18.57
CA LEU A 381 17.67 -26.00 -19.43
C LEU A 381 19.02 -26.21 -20.13
N ASP A 382 19.03 -26.09 -21.46
CA ASP A 382 20.23 -26.20 -22.32
C ASP A 382 21.16 -24.98 -22.19
#